data_779cc547dd2046b4ed3ca5c957f43339
#
_entry.id   779cc547dd2046b4ed3ca5c957f43339
#
_cell.length_a   1.000
_cell.length_b   1.000
_cell.length_c   1.000
_cell.angle_alpha   90.00
_cell.angle_beta   90.00
_cell.angle_gamma   90.00
#
_symmetry.space_group_name_H-M   'P 1'
#
loop_
_entity.id
_entity.type
_entity.pdbx_description
1 polymer ?
#
loop_
_entity_poly.entity_id
_entity_poly.type
_entity_poly.pdbx_seq_one_letter_code
_entity_poly.pdbx_strand_id
1 'polypeptide(L)'
;MPESGESARLTAWVRGRVQGVGFRWWTRARALELGLAGWARNTEDGRVEVVAEGPREACVKLLDLLRGCDTPGRVDGVVERWSEPRGSLTGFAER
;
A
#
# COMPACT_ATOMS: atom_id res chain seq x y z
N MET A 1 -11.25 -21.38 10.40
CA MET A 1 -10.63 -21.21 10.02
C MET A 1 -10.10 -20.41 9.80
N PRO A 2 -9.68 -20.42 9.80
CA PRO A 2 -9.25 -19.21 9.81
C PRO A 2 -9.44 -18.59 8.61
N GLU A 3 -9.53 -17.43 8.67
CA GLU A 3 -9.74 -16.62 7.63
C GLU A 3 -8.50 -16.16 7.08
N SER A 4 -7.39 -16.75 7.40
CA SER A 4 -6.11 -16.29 6.97
C SER A 4 -5.98 -16.29 5.46
N GLY A 5 -6.78 -16.96 4.73
CA GLY A 5 -6.72 -16.92 3.28
C GLY A 5 -7.64 -15.91 2.63
N GLU A 6 -8.40 -15.18 3.44
CA GLU A 6 -9.37 -14.26 2.90
C GLU A 6 -8.69 -13.08 2.24
N SER A 7 -9.07 -12.76 1.01
CA SER A 7 -8.49 -11.64 0.29
C SER A 7 -9.23 -10.35 0.56
N ALA A 8 -8.51 -9.25 0.45
CA ALA A 8 -9.08 -7.93 0.65
C ALA A 8 -8.40 -6.94 -0.29
N ARG A 9 -9.02 -5.78 -0.47
CA ARG A 9 -8.40 -4.66 -1.17
C ARG A 9 -8.25 -3.52 -0.18
N LEU A 10 -7.01 -3.06 -0.02
CA LEU A 10 -6.67 -1.90 0.78
C LEU A 10 -6.40 -0.74 -0.15
N THR A 11 -6.99 0.41 0.14
CA THR A 11 -6.59 1.65 -0.50
C THR A 11 -6.11 2.57 0.62
N ALA A 12 -4.90 3.08 0.49
CA ALA A 12 -4.33 3.97 1.50
C ALA A 12 -3.85 5.24 0.80
N TRP A 13 -4.17 6.39 1.41
CA TRP A 13 -3.67 7.68 0.93
C TRP A 13 -2.70 8.17 1.98
N VAL A 14 -1.44 8.35 1.57
CA VAL A 14 -0.35 8.71 2.46
C VAL A 14 0.01 10.16 2.20
N ARG A 15 -0.02 10.99 3.25
CA ARG A 15 0.35 12.39 3.13
C ARG A 15 1.60 12.67 3.94
N GLY A 16 2.34 13.68 3.52
CA GLY A 16 3.58 14.09 4.16
C GLY A 16 4.60 14.41 3.09
N ARG A 17 5.88 14.28 3.45
CA ARG A 17 6.94 14.43 2.47
C ARG A 17 7.20 13.05 1.87
N VAL A 18 6.38 12.68 0.90
CA VAL A 18 6.36 11.32 0.35
C VAL A 18 6.59 11.27 -1.16
N GLN A 19 6.50 12.39 -1.87
CA GLN A 19 6.79 12.41 -3.30
C GLN A 19 8.25 12.81 -3.51
N GLY A 20 8.90 12.18 -4.50
CA GLY A 20 10.28 12.52 -4.83
C GLY A 20 11.33 12.00 -3.89
N VAL A 21 10.99 11.05 -3.02
CA VAL A 21 11.90 10.51 -2.01
C VAL A 21 12.06 9.00 -2.09
N GLY A 22 11.53 8.37 -3.15
CA GLY A 22 11.61 6.92 -3.29
C GLY A 22 10.52 6.16 -2.58
N PHE A 23 9.46 6.86 -2.17
CA PHE A 23 8.38 6.24 -1.40
C PHE A 23 7.64 5.18 -2.20
N ARG A 24 7.34 5.44 -3.49
CA ARG A 24 6.63 4.47 -4.33
C ARG A 24 7.46 3.21 -4.54
N TRP A 25 8.77 3.38 -4.74
CA TRP A 25 9.68 2.24 -4.89
C TRP A 25 9.71 1.41 -3.62
N TRP A 26 9.84 2.06 -2.47
CA TRP A 26 9.86 1.39 -1.17
C TRP A 26 8.57 0.61 -0.95
N THR A 27 7.43 1.25 -1.24
CA THR A 27 6.12 0.61 -1.09
C THR A 27 6.01 -0.62 -1.98
N ARG A 28 6.46 -0.49 -3.24
CA ARG A 28 6.44 -1.62 -4.16
C ARG A 28 7.25 -2.78 -3.62
N ALA A 29 8.45 -2.50 -3.12
CA ALA A 29 9.31 -3.55 -2.58
C ALA A 29 8.64 -4.26 -1.40
N ARG A 30 8.04 -3.50 -0.49
CA ARG A 30 7.35 -4.10 0.65
C ARG A 30 6.14 -4.91 0.22
N ALA A 31 5.37 -4.39 -0.74
CA ALA A 31 4.19 -5.09 -1.23
C ALA A 31 4.57 -6.41 -1.90
N LEU A 32 5.62 -6.41 -2.70
CA LEU A 32 6.07 -7.63 -3.36
C LEU A 32 6.55 -8.68 -2.35
N GLU A 33 7.24 -8.24 -1.29
CA GLU A 33 7.66 -9.15 -0.23
C GLU A 33 6.48 -9.81 0.46
N LEU A 34 5.36 -9.10 0.52
CA LEU A 34 4.14 -9.60 1.16
C LEU A 34 3.24 -10.36 0.19
N GLY A 35 3.63 -10.45 -1.08
CA GLY A 35 2.84 -11.17 -2.06
C GLY A 35 1.60 -10.41 -2.53
N LEU A 36 1.61 -9.09 -2.41
CA LEU A 36 0.46 -8.26 -2.77
C LEU A 36 0.56 -7.78 -4.21
N ALA A 37 -0.60 -7.57 -4.83
CA ALA A 37 -0.70 -6.99 -6.16
C ALA A 37 -1.34 -5.62 -6.05
N GLY A 38 -0.97 -4.70 -6.93
CA GLY A 38 -1.56 -3.37 -6.90
C GLY A 38 -0.65 -2.31 -7.48
N TRP A 39 -0.69 -1.12 -6.89
CA TRP A 39 0.15 -0.02 -7.37
C TRP A 39 0.32 1.05 -6.28
N ALA A 40 1.34 1.90 -6.50
CA ALA A 40 1.53 3.13 -5.74
C ALA A 40 1.70 4.25 -6.76
N ARG A 41 0.95 5.35 -6.59
CA ARG A 41 1.04 6.47 -7.52
C ARG A 41 1.01 7.79 -6.77
N ASN A 42 1.71 8.76 -7.33
CA ASN A 42 1.66 10.13 -6.81
C ASN A 42 0.33 10.75 -7.22
N THR A 43 -0.30 11.47 -6.31
CA THR A 43 -1.51 12.22 -6.62
C THR A 43 -1.16 13.68 -6.87
N GLU A 44 -2.09 14.42 -7.47
CA GLU A 44 -1.85 15.82 -7.77
C GLU A 44 -1.71 16.67 -6.52
N ASP A 45 -2.33 16.24 -5.43
CA ASP A 45 -2.30 17.03 -4.19
C ASP A 45 -1.13 16.65 -3.29
N GLY A 46 -0.14 15.93 -3.82
CA GLY A 46 1.09 15.67 -3.08
C GLY A 46 1.09 14.40 -2.25
N ARG A 47 0.01 13.62 -2.31
CA ARG A 47 -0.05 12.35 -1.57
C ARG A 47 0.46 11.21 -2.44
N VAL A 48 0.62 10.04 -1.83
CA VAL A 48 0.83 8.78 -2.54
C VAL A 48 -0.39 7.90 -2.27
N GLU A 49 -1.03 7.44 -3.34
CA GLU A 49 -2.13 6.50 -3.22
C GLU A 49 -1.59 5.09 -3.41
N VAL A 50 -1.88 4.22 -2.47
CA VAL A 50 -1.46 2.82 -2.50
C VAL A 50 -2.69 1.95 -2.58
N VAL A 51 -2.75 1.09 -3.59
CA VAL A 51 -3.82 0.09 -3.70
C VAL A 51 -3.15 -1.27 -3.66
N ALA A 52 -3.61 -2.13 -2.77
CA ALA A 52 -3.03 -3.46 -2.60
C ALA A 52 -4.12 -4.50 -2.44
N GLU A 53 -3.98 -5.61 -3.13
CA GLU A 53 -4.90 -6.74 -3.01
C GLU A 53 -4.13 -7.99 -2.68
N GLY A 54 -4.69 -8.80 -1.81
CA GLY A 54 -4.12 -10.07 -1.40
C GLY A 54 -4.71 -10.47 -0.07
N PRO A 55 -4.07 -11.41 0.61
CA PRO A 55 -4.56 -11.83 1.93
C PRO A 55 -4.68 -10.63 2.85
N ARG A 56 -5.79 -10.58 3.59
CA ARG A 56 -6.05 -9.43 4.47
C ARG A 56 -4.89 -9.21 5.43
N GLU A 57 -4.30 -10.27 5.98
CA GLU A 57 -3.17 -10.11 6.90
C GLU A 57 -2.01 -9.41 6.24
N ALA A 58 -1.74 -9.70 4.95
CA ALA A 58 -0.65 -9.07 4.24
C ALA A 58 -0.94 -7.59 4.01
N CYS A 59 -2.19 -7.27 3.69
CA CYS A 59 -2.61 -5.87 3.53
C CYS A 59 -2.45 -5.10 4.84
N VAL A 60 -2.82 -5.72 5.96
CA VAL A 60 -2.66 -5.10 7.28
C VAL A 60 -1.18 -4.85 7.57
N LYS A 61 -0.31 -5.79 7.22
CA LYS A 61 1.13 -5.60 7.42
C LYS A 61 1.66 -4.46 6.59
N LEU A 62 1.20 -4.33 5.34
CA LEU A 62 1.62 -3.22 4.52
C LEU A 62 1.17 -1.89 5.14
N LEU A 63 -0.08 -1.83 5.60
CA LEU A 63 -0.60 -0.62 6.23
C LEU A 63 0.23 -0.24 7.45
N ASP A 64 0.59 -1.23 8.26
CA ASP A 64 1.42 -0.99 9.45
C ASP A 64 2.78 -0.44 9.04
N LEU A 65 3.37 -0.95 7.97
CA LEU A 65 4.65 -0.45 7.47
C LEU A 65 4.53 0.99 6.98
N LEU A 66 3.42 1.33 6.32
CA LEU A 66 3.20 2.70 5.85
C LEU A 66 3.11 3.67 7.02
N ARG A 67 2.61 3.21 8.16
CA ARG A 67 2.46 4.03 9.36
C ARG A 67 3.67 4.00 10.28
N GLY A 68 4.64 3.14 9.97
CA GLY A 68 5.81 2.96 10.83
C GLY A 68 6.86 4.02 10.60
N CYS A 69 8.05 3.79 11.17
CA CYS A 69 9.14 4.75 11.15
C CYS A 69 10.16 4.51 10.05
N ASP A 70 9.99 3.44 9.28
CA ASP A 70 11.02 3.05 8.32
C ASP A 70 10.76 3.54 6.91
N THR A 71 9.73 4.34 6.71
CA THR A 71 9.40 4.85 5.39
C THR A 71 10.41 5.91 4.96
N PRO A 72 10.73 5.99 3.65
CA PRO A 72 11.50 7.13 3.16
C PRO A 72 10.66 8.39 3.28
N GLY A 73 11.31 9.52 3.48
CA GLY A 73 10.59 10.76 3.66
C GLY A 73 9.94 10.84 5.03
N ARG A 74 8.81 11.54 5.09
CA ARG A 74 8.10 11.73 6.34
C ARG A 74 6.62 11.53 6.10
N VAL A 75 6.02 10.62 6.86
CA VAL A 75 4.58 10.35 6.77
C VAL A 75 3.89 11.12 7.89
N ASP A 76 2.97 12.01 7.51
CA ASP A 76 2.21 12.80 8.48
C ASP A 76 0.84 12.17 8.76
N GLY A 77 0.34 11.34 7.88
CA GLY A 77 -0.93 10.66 8.11
C GLY A 77 -1.23 9.67 7.00
N VAL A 78 -2.03 8.68 7.33
CA VAL A 78 -2.48 7.65 6.38
C VAL A 78 -3.97 7.47 6.58
N VAL A 79 -4.73 7.60 5.50
CA VAL A 79 -6.16 7.31 5.50
C VAL A 79 -6.35 5.99 4.79
N GLU A 80 -7.07 5.07 5.39
CA GLU A 80 -7.27 3.74 4.83
C GLU A 80 -8.72 3.51 4.44
N ARG A 81 -8.92 2.63 3.48
CA ARG A 81 -10.23 2.21 3.04
C ARG A 81 -10.12 0.74 2.63
N TRP A 82 -11.06 -0.06 3.06
CA TRP A 82 -11.09 -1.48 2.77
C TRP A 82 -12.28 -1.79 1.86
N SER A 83 -12.07 -2.70 0.91
CA SER A 83 -13.13 -3.12 0.01
C SER A 83 -12.84 -4.52 -0.50
N GLU A 84 -13.74 -5.04 -1.30
CA GLU A 84 -13.57 -6.35 -1.89
C GLU A 84 -12.51 -6.31 -2.98
N PRO A 85 -11.70 -7.34 -3.11
CA PRO A 85 -10.73 -7.38 -4.20
C PRO A 85 -11.42 -7.52 -5.54
N ARG A 86 -10.83 -6.94 -6.56
CA ARG A 86 -11.37 -7.05 -7.91
C ARG A 86 -10.79 -8.24 -8.65
N GLY A 87 -9.65 -8.75 -8.18
CA GLY A 87 -9.09 -10.00 -8.72
C GLY A 87 -8.38 -9.89 -10.05
N SER A 88 -8.23 -8.68 -10.58
CA SER A 88 -7.64 -8.51 -11.91
C SER A 88 -6.22 -7.96 -11.87
N LEU A 89 -5.64 -7.78 -10.68
CA LEU A 89 -4.32 -7.19 -10.55
C LEU A 89 -3.25 -8.26 -10.53
N THR A 90 -2.13 -7.99 -11.22
CA THR A 90 -0.95 -8.84 -11.15
C THR A 90 0.26 -7.94 -10.96
N GLY A 91 1.18 -8.37 -10.11
CA GLY A 91 2.37 -7.58 -9.82
C GLY A 91 2.05 -6.31 -9.06
N PHE A 92 3.07 -5.50 -8.84
CA PHE A 92 2.89 -4.22 -8.14
C PHE A 92 3.63 -3.15 -8.93
N ALA A 93 2.92 -2.11 -9.30
CA ALA A 93 3.44 -1.08 -10.20
C ALA A 93 3.69 0.22 -9.46
N GLU A 94 4.66 0.99 -9.96
CA GLU A 94 4.80 2.40 -9.60
C GLU A 94 4.14 3.20 -10.70
N ARG A 95 3.25 4.08 -10.35
CA ARG A 95 2.53 4.89 -11.31
C ARG A 95 2.74 6.37 -11.10
#